data_79f349c1bc6c6b9c03515e2fa347bf51
#
_entry.id   79f349c1bc6c6b9c03515e2fa347bf51
#
_cell.length_a   1.000
_cell.length_b   1.000
_cell.length_c   1.000
_cell.angle_alpha   90.00
_cell.angle_beta   90.00
_cell.angle_gamma   90.00
#
_symmetry.space_group_name_H-M   'P 1'
#
loop_
_entity.id
_entity.type
_entity.pdbx_description
1 polymer ?
#
loop_
_entity_poly.entity_id
_entity_poly.type
_entity_poly.pdbx_seq_one_letter_code
_entity_poly.pdbx_strand_id
1 'polypeptide(L)'
;MTQTELLKAALKERGVTQLAVAERLGTTEQALSKTLSRPTLTATKLAAIIDAVNALAPYRAPLTPADLQPLPDVLVVNGVKYRKVRE
;
A
#
# COMPACT_ATOMS: atom_id res chain seq x y z
N MET A 1 -10.16 -0.52 5.82
CA MET A 1 -9.22 0.32 5.05
C MET A 1 -9.09 -0.23 3.64
N THR A 2 -8.98 0.66 2.66
CA THR A 2 -8.72 0.27 1.29
C THR A 2 -7.23 0.02 1.07
N GLN A 3 -6.87 -0.61 -0.05
CA GLN A 3 -5.48 -0.82 -0.42
C GLN A 3 -4.68 0.48 -0.47
N THR A 4 -5.25 1.54 -1.07
CA THR A 4 -4.57 2.84 -1.16
C THR A 4 -4.44 3.53 0.19
N GLU A 5 -5.39 3.35 1.10
CA GLU A 5 -5.28 3.88 2.46
C GLU A 5 -4.14 3.19 3.22
N LEU A 6 -4.01 1.87 3.08
CA LEU A 6 -2.90 1.13 3.67
C LEU A 6 -1.56 1.58 3.07
N LEU A 7 -1.52 1.84 1.77
CA LEU A 7 -0.33 2.34 1.10
C LEU A 7 0.05 3.73 1.61
N LYS A 8 -0.90 4.64 1.75
CA LYS A 8 -0.64 5.98 2.30
C LYS A 8 -0.12 5.89 3.74
N ALA A 9 -0.70 5.01 4.55
CA ALA A 9 -0.24 4.79 5.92
C ALA A 9 1.19 4.26 5.95
N ALA A 10 1.53 3.35 5.03
CA ALA A 10 2.88 2.81 4.92
C ALA A 10 3.89 3.89 4.52
N LEU A 11 3.54 4.80 3.62
CA LEU A 11 4.38 5.94 3.26
C LEU A 11 4.66 6.82 4.47
N LYS A 12 3.61 7.17 5.21
CA LYS A 12 3.72 8.01 6.40
C LYS A 12 4.59 7.36 7.48
N GLU A 13 4.40 6.08 7.71
CA GLU A 13 5.16 5.31 8.69
C GLU A 13 6.66 5.30 8.36
N ARG A 14 7.00 5.25 7.07
CA ARG A 14 8.38 5.22 6.60
C ARG A 14 8.97 6.60 6.39
N GLY A 15 8.20 7.66 6.61
CA GLY A 15 8.65 9.02 6.38
C GLY A 15 8.87 9.35 4.91
N VAL A 16 8.18 8.64 4.01
CA VAL A 16 8.27 8.86 2.57
C VAL A 16 7.09 9.70 2.11
N THR A 17 7.37 10.77 1.38
CA THR A 17 6.32 11.65 0.85
C THR A 17 5.82 11.19 -0.51
N GLN A 18 4.61 11.58 -0.85
CA GLN A 18 4.06 11.30 -2.19
C GLN A 18 4.89 12.01 -3.27
N LEU A 19 5.41 13.20 -2.97
CA LEU A 19 6.28 13.92 -3.89
C LEU A 19 7.54 13.12 -4.20
N ALA A 20 8.19 12.56 -3.19
CA ALA A 20 9.40 11.76 -3.37
C ALA A 20 9.13 10.51 -4.22
N VAL A 21 8.00 9.86 -3.99
CA VAL A 21 7.59 8.70 -4.80
C VAL A 21 7.31 9.12 -6.24
N ALA A 22 6.61 10.23 -6.43
CA ALA A 22 6.31 10.75 -7.78
C ALA A 22 7.59 11.07 -8.55
N GLU A 23 8.54 11.73 -7.93
CA GLU A 23 9.84 12.02 -8.54
C GLU A 23 10.59 10.75 -8.92
N ARG A 24 10.58 9.75 -8.04
CA ARG A 24 11.20 8.46 -8.31
C ARG A 24 10.58 7.74 -9.50
N LEU A 25 9.27 7.87 -9.66
CA LEU A 25 8.52 7.26 -10.76
C LEU A 25 8.54 8.08 -12.06
N GLY A 26 9.10 9.29 -12.02
CA GLY A 26 9.13 10.18 -13.18
C GLY A 26 7.77 10.80 -13.49
N THR A 27 6.93 10.97 -12.49
CA THR A 27 5.60 11.58 -12.63
C THR A 27 5.47 12.79 -11.70
N THR A 28 4.31 13.45 -11.71
CA THR A 28 4.03 14.57 -10.81
C THR A 28 3.32 14.10 -9.55
N GLU A 29 3.45 14.88 -8.48
CA GLU A 29 2.72 14.62 -7.23
C GLU A 29 1.21 14.60 -7.46
N GLN A 30 0.71 15.52 -8.30
CA GLN A 30 -0.72 15.58 -8.62
C GLN A 30 -1.20 14.30 -9.31
N ALA A 31 -0.43 13.79 -10.26
CA ALA A 31 -0.76 12.55 -10.97
C ALA A 31 -0.77 11.37 -10.01
N LEU A 32 0.22 11.29 -9.12
CA LEU A 32 0.28 10.24 -8.10
C LEU A 32 -0.88 10.34 -7.12
N SER A 33 -1.18 11.54 -6.64
CA SER A 33 -2.30 11.77 -5.72
C SER A 33 -3.63 11.33 -6.34
N LYS A 34 -3.83 11.62 -7.62
CA LYS A 34 -5.01 11.19 -8.37
C LYS A 34 -5.08 9.67 -8.46
N THR A 35 -3.95 9.02 -8.71
CA THR A 35 -3.86 7.56 -8.71
C THR A 35 -4.22 6.99 -7.34
N LEU A 36 -3.71 7.57 -6.27
CA LEU A 36 -3.95 7.12 -4.89
C LEU A 36 -5.35 7.46 -4.38
N SER A 37 -6.15 8.21 -5.13
CA SER A 37 -7.55 8.47 -4.77
C SER A 37 -8.45 7.28 -5.06
N ARG A 38 -7.98 6.33 -5.85
CA ARG A 38 -8.72 5.09 -6.14
C ARG A 38 -8.54 4.09 -4.99
N PRO A 39 -9.57 3.29 -4.68
CA PRO A 39 -9.47 2.32 -3.58
C PRO A 39 -8.48 1.20 -3.84
N THR A 40 -8.29 0.81 -5.11
CA THR A 40 -7.33 -0.23 -5.50
C THR A 40 -6.53 0.21 -6.72
N LEU A 41 -5.33 -0.35 -6.86
CA LEU A 41 -4.44 -0.08 -7.98
C LEU A 41 -4.24 -1.34 -8.81
N THR A 42 -3.85 -1.15 -10.09
CA THR A 42 -3.43 -2.29 -10.91
C THR A 42 -2.15 -2.89 -10.32
N ALA A 43 -1.92 -4.18 -10.57
CA ALA A 43 -0.72 -4.86 -10.07
C ALA A 43 0.57 -4.16 -10.54
N THR A 44 0.61 -3.69 -11.78
CA THR A 44 1.76 -2.99 -12.33
C THR A 44 2.05 -1.68 -11.60
N LYS A 45 1.01 -0.86 -11.37
CA LYS A 45 1.17 0.41 -10.65
C LYS A 45 1.53 0.18 -9.20
N LEU A 46 0.91 -0.80 -8.55
CA LEU A 46 1.20 -1.14 -7.17
C LEU A 46 2.65 -1.57 -7.01
N ALA A 47 3.14 -2.46 -7.88
CA ALA A 47 4.53 -2.91 -7.85
C ALA A 47 5.51 -1.75 -8.05
N ALA A 48 5.24 -0.84 -8.98
CA ALA A 48 6.08 0.32 -9.23
C ALA A 48 6.16 1.24 -8.00
N ILE A 49 5.03 1.49 -7.35
CA ILE A 49 4.98 2.34 -6.15
C ILE A 49 5.71 1.65 -4.99
N ILE A 50 5.50 0.36 -4.79
CA ILE A 50 6.19 -0.42 -3.75
C ILE A 50 7.70 -0.37 -3.96
N ASP A 51 8.18 -0.58 -5.17
CA ASP A 51 9.59 -0.51 -5.48
C ASP A 51 10.17 0.87 -5.18
N ALA A 52 9.45 1.93 -5.53
CA ALA A 52 9.87 3.29 -5.23
C ALA A 52 9.96 3.55 -3.73
N VAL A 53 8.97 3.10 -2.96
CA VAL A 53 8.96 3.25 -1.50
C VAL A 53 10.13 2.50 -0.87
N ASN A 54 10.38 1.28 -1.29
CA ASN A 54 11.49 0.47 -0.77
C ASN A 54 12.85 1.08 -1.11
N ALA A 55 12.97 1.69 -2.28
CA ALA A 55 14.19 2.39 -2.67
C ALA A 55 14.42 3.67 -1.84
N LEU A 56 13.34 4.36 -1.48
CA LEU A 56 13.41 5.60 -0.69
C LEU A 56 13.59 5.33 0.81
N ALA A 57 13.23 4.16 1.28
CA ALA A 57 13.36 3.78 2.69
C ALA A 57 14.04 2.41 2.83
N PRO A 58 15.30 2.26 2.37
CA PRO A 58 15.98 0.96 2.38
C PRO A 58 16.33 0.46 3.79
N TYR A 59 16.27 1.34 4.78
CA TYR A 59 16.53 1.01 6.18
C TYR A 59 15.33 0.37 6.89
N ARG A 60 14.17 0.32 6.24
CA ARG A 60 12.96 -0.30 6.77
C ARG A 60 12.77 -1.68 6.15
N ALA A 61 11.96 -2.52 6.80
CA ALA A 61 11.56 -3.79 6.22
C ALA A 61 10.86 -3.54 4.88
N PRO A 62 11.17 -4.35 3.84
CA PRO A 62 10.56 -4.14 2.53
C PRO A 62 9.04 -4.24 2.57
N LEU A 63 8.39 -3.28 1.91
CA LEU A 63 6.95 -3.32 1.74
C LEU A 63 6.62 -4.37 0.67
N THR A 64 5.61 -5.19 0.91
CA THR A 64 5.16 -6.21 -0.04
C THR A 64 3.69 -5.98 -0.41
N PRO A 65 3.21 -6.50 -1.54
CA PRO A 65 1.79 -6.39 -1.89
C PRO A 65 0.85 -6.98 -0.84
N ALA A 66 1.30 -8.02 -0.13
CA ALA A 66 0.51 -8.64 0.94
C ALA A 66 0.23 -7.67 2.09
N ASP A 67 1.15 -6.76 2.38
CA ASP A 67 0.99 -5.76 3.44
C ASP A 67 -0.11 -4.74 3.13
N LEU A 68 -0.51 -4.64 1.86
CA LEU A 68 -1.48 -3.67 1.38
C LEU A 68 -2.86 -4.29 1.11
N GLN A 69 -3.05 -5.55 1.48
CA GLN A 69 -4.33 -6.21 1.33
C GLN A 69 -5.16 -6.03 2.60
N PRO A 70 -6.37 -5.43 2.51
CA PRO A 70 -7.25 -5.34 3.66
C PRO A 70 -7.64 -6.74 4.15
N LEU A 71 -7.63 -6.92 5.47
CA LEU A 71 -8.06 -8.19 6.05
C LEU A 71 -9.57 -8.33 5.94
N PRO A 72 -10.08 -9.52 5.54
CA PRO A 72 -11.51 -9.75 5.53
C PRO A 72 -12.09 -9.81 6.95
N ASP A 73 -13.34 -9.41 7.13
CA ASP A 73 -14.03 -9.52 8.41
C ASP A 73 -14.30 -10.97 8.79
N VAL A 74 -14.41 -11.84 7.79
CA VAL A 74 -14.63 -13.27 7.99
C VAL A 74 -13.50 -14.02 7.30
N LEU A 75 -12.85 -14.87 8.06
CA LEU A 75 -11.78 -15.72 7.56
C LEU A 75 -12.27 -17.15 7.49
N VAL A 76 -12.02 -17.82 6.35
CA VAL A 76 -12.35 -19.23 6.18
C VAL A 76 -11.05 -20.03 6.20
N VAL A 77 -10.95 -20.94 7.15
CA VAL A 77 -9.79 -21.82 7.29
C VAL A 77 -10.29 -23.28 7.35
N ASN A 78 -9.81 -24.12 6.44
CA ASN A 78 -10.21 -25.53 6.34
C ASN A 78 -11.73 -25.73 6.28
N GLY A 79 -12.43 -24.83 5.60
CA GLY A 79 -13.88 -24.87 5.46
C GLY A 79 -14.67 -24.34 6.64
N VAL A 80 -14.01 -23.91 7.69
CA VAL A 80 -14.63 -23.31 8.87
C VAL A 80 -14.48 -21.80 8.83
N LYS A 81 -15.57 -21.10 9.06
CA LYS A 81 -15.58 -19.63 9.10
C LYS A 81 -15.23 -19.14 10.48
N TYR A 82 -14.24 -18.27 10.55
CA TYR A 82 -13.87 -17.56 11.76
C TYR A 82 -14.17 -16.08 11.59
N ARG A 83 -14.86 -15.51 12.55
CA ARG A 83 -15.11 -14.07 12.55
C ARG A 83 -13.97 -13.38 13.28
N LYS A 84 -13.55 -12.23 12.74
CA LYS A 84 -12.56 -11.40 13.41
C LYS A 84 -13.06 -10.99 14.79
N VAL A 85 -12.30 -11.32 15.82
CA VAL A 85 -12.63 -10.94 17.20
C VAL A 85 -12.06 -9.55 17.46
N ARG A 86 -12.90 -8.70 18.04
CA ARG A 86 -12.46 -7.38 18.53
C ARG A 86 -12.23 -7.50 20.02
N GLU A 87 -11.10 -7.08 20.44
CA GLU A 87 -10.75 -6.98 21.84
C GLU A 87 -10.75 -5.54 22.29
#